data_5edd9e76ebdc7bb2b57ffd22bccfaa4f
#
_entry.id   5edd9e76ebdc7bb2b57ffd22bccfaa4f
#
_cell.length_a   1.000
_cell.length_b   1.000
_cell.length_c   1.000
_cell.angle_alpha   90.00
_cell.angle_beta   90.00
_cell.angle_gamma   90.00
#
_symmetry.space_group_name_H-M   'P 1'
#
loop_
_entity.id
_entity.type
_entity.pdbx_description
1 polymer ?
#
loop_
_entity_poly.entity_id
_entity_poly.type
_entity_poly.pdbx_seq_one_letter_code
_entity_poly.pdbx_strand_id
1 'polypeptide(L)'
;VLSSQYSSLEYLDGMNFEVDNETFTLQLVHFLANDFPTDVQELGSLTGVLIDSFDTSALSKAQIRCLTSWVTAGGSLFVGTGTGAEVVLSGLDHLLKVQAGDVEEVQYTFKSELSRAGSARLYTSGLTFAEEDKWESLSLSSPACVYREKYESGEISVFTFSLTDDTFRQWTGRDDVVGEIFEEELREEAGRSWVGDTSLWYVKTTLYAFMNGRHPNTFYYGIFFIVYLG
;
A
#
# COMPACT_ATOMS: atom_id res chain seq x y z
N VAL A 1 -4.40 -3.46 4.47
CA VAL A 1 -4.90 -2.09 4.61
C VAL A 1 -5.24 -1.81 6.06
N LEU A 2 -4.82 -0.66 6.57
CA LEU A 2 -5.26 -0.06 7.83
C LEU A 2 -6.15 1.14 7.50
N SER A 3 -7.44 1.04 7.78
CA SER A 3 -8.39 2.14 7.56
C SER A 3 -9.59 2.01 8.50
N SER A 4 -10.03 3.10 9.10
CA SER A 4 -11.31 3.18 9.80
C SER A 4 -12.51 3.27 8.84
N GLN A 5 -12.24 3.54 7.57
CA GLN A 5 -13.20 3.64 6.48
C GLN A 5 -12.98 2.54 5.42
N TYR A 6 -12.73 1.31 5.85
CA TYR A 6 -12.40 0.20 4.93
C TYR A 6 -13.40 0.03 3.79
N SER A 7 -14.71 0.13 4.05
CA SER A 7 -15.75 0.05 3.02
C SER A 7 -15.57 1.10 1.90
N SER A 8 -14.93 2.22 2.20
CA SER A 8 -14.59 3.25 1.19
C SER A 8 -13.41 2.86 0.31
N LEU A 9 -12.66 1.81 0.66
CA LEU A 9 -11.53 1.27 -0.11
C LEU A 9 -11.88 -0.04 -0.84
N GLU A 10 -13.08 -0.59 -0.64
CA GLU A 10 -13.49 -1.84 -1.30
C GLU A 10 -13.42 -1.77 -2.83
N TYR A 11 -13.47 -0.59 -3.43
CA TYR A 11 -13.32 -0.42 -4.87
C TYR A 11 -11.92 -0.81 -5.37
N LEU A 12 -10.91 -0.85 -4.51
CA LEU A 12 -9.57 -1.31 -4.84
C LEU A 12 -9.49 -2.84 -4.92
N ASP A 13 -10.36 -3.55 -4.18
CA ASP A 13 -10.34 -5.01 -4.15
C ASP A 13 -10.86 -5.57 -5.48
N GLY A 14 -10.05 -6.42 -6.11
CA GLY A 14 -10.36 -6.96 -7.43
C GLY A 14 -10.01 -6.03 -8.60
N MET A 15 -9.40 -4.85 -8.39
CA MET A 15 -8.88 -4.04 -9.49
C MET A 15 -7.81 -4.79 -10.25
N ASN A 16 -7.88 -4.72 -11.59
CA ASN A 16 -6.91 -5.32 -12.48
C ASN A 16 -6.02 -4.26 -13.12
N PHE A 17 -4.72 -4.52 -13.13
CA PHE A 17 -3.70 -3.69 -13.76
C PHE A 17 -2.92 -4.52 -14.78
N GLU A 18 -2.58 -3.92 -15.91
CA GLU A 18 -1.69 -4.52 -16.91
C GLU A 18 -0.31 -3.87 -16.81
N VAL A 19 0.68 -4.67 -16.40
CA VAL A 19 2.08 -4.26 -16.31
C VAL A 19 2.92 -5.24 -17.10
N ASP A 20 3.68 -4.76 -18.07
CA ASP A 20 4.59 -5.56 -18.91
C ASP A 20 3.92 -6.78 -19.59
N ASN A 21 2.65 -6.65 -20.02
CA ASN A 21 1.76 -7.68 -20.58
C ASN A 21 1.31 -8.78 -19.58
N GLU A 22 1.48 -8.55 -18.30
CA GLU A 22 0.89 -9.39 -17.25
C GLU A 22 -0.27 -8.66 -16.57
N THR A 23 -1.31 -9.41 -16.20
CA THR A 23 -2.47 -8.87 -15.49
C THR A 23 -2.32 -9.18 -14.00
N PHE A 24 -2.30 -8.13 -13.19
CA PHE A 24 -2.28 -8.20 -11.73
C PHE A 24 -3.64 -7.86 -11.17
N THR A 25 -4.10 -8.62 -10.20
CA THR A 25 -5.34 -8.34 -9.47
C THR A 25 -5.00 -7.93 -8.05
N LEU A 26 -5.39 -6.72 -7.66
CA LEU A 26 -5.22 -6.22 -6.31
C LEU A 26 -6.14 -6.99 -5.35
N GLN A 27 -5.59 -7.49 -4.25
CA GLN A 27 -6.34 -8.15 -3.18
C GLN A 27 -6.10 -7.40 -1.87
N LEU A 28 -7.17 -6.99 -1.22
CA LEU A 28 -7.10 -6.27 0.04
C LEU A 28 -7.24 -7.20 1.24
N VAL A 29 -6.30 -7.07 2.18
CA VAL A 29 -6.41 -7.65 3.53
C VAL A 29 -6.58 -6.51 4.51
N HIS A 30 -7.72 -6.45 5.21
CA HIS A 30 -7.98 -5.42 6.20
C HIS A 30 -7.48 -5.85 7.58
N PHE A 31 -6.74 -4.96 8.24
CA PHE A 31 -6.32 -5.10 9.62
C PHE A 31 -7.02 -4.06 10.49
N LEU A 32 -7.49 -4.48 11.64
CA LEU A 32 -7.82 -3.59 12.75
C LEU A 32 -6.55 -3.26 13.54
N ALA A 33 -6.56 -2.19 14.34
CA ALA A 33 -5.41 -1.82 15.15
C ALA A 33 -4.87 -2.99 16.01
N ASN A 34 -5.78 -3.75 16.65
CA ASN A 34 -5.41 -4.86 17.53
C ASN A 34 -4.86 -6.09 16.78
N ASP A 35 -5.21 -6.22 15.49
CA ASP A 35 -4.88 -7.40 14.68
C ASP A 35 -3.66 -7.13 13.79
N PHE A 36 -3.16 -5.89 13.76
CA PHE A 36 -1.98 -5.56 12.98
C PHE A 36 -0.75 -6.27 13.57
N PRO A 37 0.07 -6.91 12.73
CA PRO A 37 1.19 -7.74 13.17
C PRO A 37 2.23 -7.03 14.03
N THR A 38 2.87 -7.80 14.90
CA THR A 38 4.05 -7.37 15.68
C THR A 38 5.32 -8.11 15.25
N ASP A 39 5.19 -9.12 14.38
CA ASP A 39 6.28 -9.87 13.77
C ASP A 39 6.36 -9.58 12.27
N VAL A 40 7.54 -9.19 11.80
CA VAL A 40 7.81 -8.85 10.39
C VAL A 40 7.50 -10.02 9.44
N GLN A 41 7.64 -11.27 9.91
CA GLN A 41 7.36 -12.45 9.10
C GLN A 41 5.89 -12.53 8.67
N GLU A 42 4.98 -12.02 9.51
CA GLU A 42 3.55 -11.99 9.20
C GLU A 42 3.21 -10.99 8.07
N LEU A 43 4.02 -9.95 7.88
CA LEU A 43 3.90 -9.00 6.77
C LEU A 43 4.63 -9.48 5.50
N GLY A 44 5.43 -10.52 5.59
CA GLY A 44 6.31 -10.96 4.50
C GLY A 44 5.60 -11.48 3.24
N SER A 45 4.29 -11.72 3.30
CA SER A 45 3.46 -12.10 2.15
C SER A 45 2.75 -10.91 1.49
N LEU A 46 2.86 -9.70 2.06
CA LEU A 46 2.23 -8.50 1.54
C LEU A 46 3.18 -7.80 0.56
N THR A 47 2.65 -7.40 -0.59
CA THR A 47 3.33 -6.54 -1.56
C THR A 47 3.42 -5.11 -1.02
N GLY A 48 2.34 -4.60 -0.40
CA GLY A 48 2.28 -3.25 0.15
C GLY A 48 1.40 -3.16 1.40
N VAL A 49 1.63 -2.14 2.21
CA VAL A 49 0.76 -1.73 3.32
C VAL A 49 0.21 -0.35 3.01
N LEU A 50 -1.11 -0.23 2.93
CA LEU A 50 -1.81 1.05 2.78
C LEU A 50 -2.39 1.48 4.13
N ILE A 51 -2.08 2.70 4.54
CA ILE A 51 -2.67 3.37 5.70
C ILE A 51 -3.42 4.61 5.19
N ASP A 52 -4.73 4.65 5.39
CA ASP A 52 -5.56 5.76 4.95
C ASP A 52 -6.76 5.93 5.90
N SER A 53 -7.04 7.16 6.29
CA SER A 53 -8.13 7.47 7.23
C SER A 53 -8.10 6.61 8.50
N PHE A 54 -6.90 6.44 9.07
CA PHE A 54 -6.65 5.60 10.24
C PHE A 54 -5.85 6.36 11.30
N ASP A 55 -6.28 6.23 12.57
CA ASP A 55 -5.53 6.79 13.70
C ASP A 55 -4.33 5.89 14.03
N THR A 56 -3.16 6.28 13.52
CA THR A 56 -1.93 5.52 13.73
C THR A 56 -1.40 5.57 15.16
N SER A 57 -1.88 6.50 16.00
CA SER A 57 -1.58 6.53 17.43
C SER A 57 -2.19 5.34 18.19
N ALA A 58 -3.19 4.68 17.59
CA ALA A 58 -3.77 3.45 18.12
C ALA A 58 -2.85 2.22 17.97
N LEU A 59 -1.81 2.31 17.14
CA LEU A 59 -0.83 1.23 17.00
C LEU A 59 0.14 1.21 18.18
N SER A 60 0.42 0.05 18.70
CA SER A 60 1.43 -0.14 19.72
C SER A 60 2.85 0.11 19.17
N LYS A 61 3.78 0.43 20.09
CA LYS A 61 5.20 0.58 19.71
C LYS A 61 5.79 -0.68 19.05
N ALA A 62 5.26 -1.87 19.37
CA ALA A 62 5.70 -3.12 18.75
C ALA A 62 5.24 -3.19 17.29
N GLN A 63 4.00 -2.79 17.01
CA GLN A 63 3.43 -2.75 15.66
C GLN A 63 4.13 -1.71 14.78
N ILE A 64 4.39 -0.50 15.32
CA ILE A 64 5.17 0.51 14.59
C ILE A 64 6.58 0.01 14.28
N ARG A 65 7.27 -0.63 15.24
CA ARG A 65 8.59 -1.24 14.96
C ARG A 65 8.50 -2.35 13.92
N CYS A 66 7.47 -3.18 13.96
CA CYS A 66 7.23 -4.21 12.96
C CYS A 66 7.09 -3.59 11.57
N LEU A 67 6.22 -2.59 11.42
CA LEU A 67 6.04 -1.86 10.16
C LEU A 67 7.35 -1.24 9.67
N THR A 68 8.07 -0.51 10.54
CA THR A 68 9.36 0.11 10.20
C THR A 68 10.38 -0.93 9.74
N SER A 69 10.50 -2.06 10.46
CA SER A 69 11.44 -3.12 10.09
C SER A 69 11.07 -3.79 8.77
N TRP A 70 9.76 -3.92 8.50
CA TRP A 70 9.27 -4.49 7.25
C TRP A 70 9.56 -3.57 6.06
N VAL A 71 9.34 -2.25 6.20
CA VAL A 71 9.74 -1.27 5.17
C VAL A 71 11.25 -1.30 4.96
N THR A 72 12.05 -1.27 6.04
CA THR A 72 13.52 -1.36 5.95
C THR A 72 13.99 -2.60 5.18
N ALA A 73 13.25 -3.72 5.29
CA ALA A 73 13.57 -4.98 4.61
C ALA A 73 13.07 -5.06 3.15
N GLY A 74 12.46 -4.01 2.61
CA GLY A 74 12.03 -3.96 1.21
C GLY A 74 10.51 -3.89 1.03
N GLY A 75 9.75 -3.63 2.09
CA GLY A 75 8.30 -3.45 2.00
C GLY A 75 7.92 -2.05 1.52
N SER A 76 6.75 -1.92 0.90
CA SER A 76 6.24 -0.69 0.33
C SER A 76 5.08 -0.14 1.14
N LEU A 77 5.28 1.04 1.74
CA LEU A 77 4.28 1.71 2.56
C LEU A 77 3.62 2.85 1.79
N PHE A 78 2.29 2.82 1.74
CA PHE A 78 1.46 3.86 1.14
C PHE A 78 0.65 4.57 2.23
N VAL A 79 0.69 5.90 2.26
CA VAL A 79 0.03 6.70 3.29
C VAL A 79 -0.85 7.77 2.64
N GLY A 80 -2.16 7.60 2.75
CA GLY A 80 -3.15 8.60 2.33
C GLY A 80 -3.42 9.59 3.44
N THR A 81 -3.38 10.89 3.16
CA THR A 81 -3.55 11.94 4.16
C THR A 81 -4.87 12.72 4.00
N GLY A 82 -4.96 13.70 3.12
CA GLY A 82 -6.17 14.50 2.92
C GLY A 82 -6.66 15.16 4.20
N THR A 83 -7.97 15.12 4.44
CA THR A 83 -8.59 15.72 5.63
C THR A 83 -8.21 15.06 6.95
N GLY A 84 -7.67 13.83 6.90
CA GLY A 84 -7.23 13.05 8.07
C GLY A 84 -5.74 13.10 8.36
N ALA A 85 -4.98 13.98 7.72
CA ALA A 85 -3.52 13.99 7.74
C ALA A 85 -2.91 13.96 9.15
N GLU A 86 -3.37 14.83 10.07
CA GLU A 86 -2.86 14.88 11.44
C GLU A 86 -3.00 13.53 12.16
N VAL A 87 -4.14 12.89 12.01
CA VAL A 87 -4.47 11.62 12.66
C VAL A 87 -3.68 10.47 12.06
N VAL A 88 -3.57 10.45 10.73
CA VAL A 88 -2.81 9.42 10.00
C VAL A 88 -1.32 9.51 10.28
N LEU A 89 -0.76 10.71 10.38
CA LEU A 89 0.68 10.91 10.61
C LEU A 89 1.10 10.79 12.07
N SER A 90 0.17 10.92 13.04
CA SER A 90 0.45 11.07 14.48
C SER A 90 1.31 9.96 15.10
N GLY A 91 1.16 8.71 14.65
CA GLY A 91 1.94 7.56 15.14
C GLY A 91 3.15 7.22 14.26
N LEU A 92 3.35 7.91 13.15
CA LEU A 92 4.37 7.63 12.15
C LEU A 92 5.53 8.64 12.15
N ASP A 93 5.55 9.60 13.08
CA ASP A 93 6.55 10.68 13.13
C ASP A 93 8.00 10.21 13.03
N HIS A 94 8.31 9.08 13.69
CA HIS A 94 9.67 8.52 13.68
C HIS A 94 10.05 7.89 12.34
N LEU A 95 9.06 7.45 11.58
CA LEU A 95 9.26 6.78 10.29
C LEU A 95 9.26 7.80 9.15
N LEU A 96 8.26 8.68 9.12
CA LEU A 96 8.01 9.56 7.97
C LEU A 96 8.70 10.93 8.09
N LYS A 97 8.79 11.49 9.31
CA LYS A 97 9.24 12.87 9.55
C LYS A 97 8.49 13.90 8.69
N VAL A 98 7.21 13.67 8.47
CA VAL A 98 6.29 14.50 7.70
C VAL A 98 5.27 15.12 8.63
N GLN A 99 5.00 16.40 8.45
CA GLN A 99 3.99 17.12 9.22
C GLN A 99 2.83 17.52 8.32
N ALA A 100 1.61 17.40 8.86
CA ALA A 100 0.41 17.89 8.22
C ALA A 100 0.35 19.42 8.28
N GLY A 101 -0.03 20.03 7.18
CA GLY A 101 -0.39 21.45 7.09
C GLY A 101 -1.92 21.63 6.96
N ASP A 102 -2.30 22.81 6.48
CA ASP A 102 -3.71 23.15 6.29
C ASP A 102 -4.36 22.26 5.23
N VAL A 103 -5.65 22.00 5.42
CA VAL A 103 -6.48 21.27 4.45
C VAL A 103 -7.15 22.24 3.51
N GLU A 104 -7.00 22.03 2.22
CA GLU A 104 -7.61 22.86 1.17
C GLU A 104 -8.14 22.01 0.02
N GLU A 105 -9.11 22.59 -0.72
CA GLU A 105 -9.57 22.00 -1.97
C GLU A 105 -8.68 22.46 -3.11
N VAL A 106 -7.91 21.53 -3.72
CA VAL A 106 -6.97 21.82 -4.78
C VAL A 106 -7.42 21.19 -6.09
N GLN A 107 -7.27 21.95 -7.18
CA GLN A 107 -7.49 21.48 -8.54
C GLN A 107 -6.19 20.84 -9.06
N TYR A 108 -6.22 19.55 -9.27
CA TYR A 108 -5.12 18.80 -9.91
C TYR A 108 -5.39 18.60 -11.39
N THR A 109 -4.34 18.74 -12.21
CA THR A 109 -4.35 18.34 -13.61
C THR A 109 -3.38 17.17 -13.77
N PHE A 110 -3.92 16.00 -14.10
CA PHE A 110 -3.15 14.79 -14.27
C PHE A 110 -2.58 14.68 -15.70
N LYS A 111 -1.49 13.93 -15.87
CA LYS A 111 -0.86 13.76 -17.18
C LYS A 111 -1.79 13.08 -18.17
N SER A 112 -1.68 13.47 -19.44
CA SER A 112 -2.50 12.96 -20.55
C SER A 112 -2.25 11.49 -20.91
N GLU A 113 -1.14 10.93 -20.47
CA GLU A 113 -0.80 9.51 -20.64
C GLU A 113 -1.73 8.61 -19.86
N LEU A 114 -2.27 9.12 -18.74
CA LEU A 114 -3.37 8.54 -18.01
C LEU A 114 -4.68 8.85 -18.76
N SER A 115 -5.09 7.98 -19.65
CA SER A 115 -6.06 8.23 -20.74
C SER A 115 -7.45 8.74 -20.29
N ARG A 116 -7.80 8.64 -19.00
CA ARG A 116 -9.07 9.08 -18.42
C ARG A 116 -8.91 10.12 -17.30
N ALA A 117 -7.68 10.37 -16.86
CA ALA A 117 -7.42 11.10 -15.65
C ALA A 117 -7.88 12.57 -15.73
N GLY A 118 -7.50 13.32 -16.74
CA GLY A 118 -7.93 14.73 -16.86
C GLY A 118 -7.64 15.56 -15.61
N SER A 119 -8.68 16.20 -15.05
CA SER A 119 -8.56 17.04 -13.85
C SER A 119 -9.49 16.57 -12.74
N ALA A 120 -9.05 16.71 -11.49
CA ALA A 120 -9.87 16.46 -10.30
C ALA A 120 -9.73 17.59 -9.27
N ARG A 121 -10.77 17.83 -8.50
CA ARG A 121 -10.72 18.64 -7.28
C ARG A 121 -10.70 17.69 -6.09
N LEU A 122 -9.65 17.77 -5.29
CA LEU A 122 -9.45 16.91 -4.14
C LEU A 122 -9.23 17.74 -2.89
N TYR A 123 -9.73 17.26 -1.75
CA TYR A 123 -9.35 17.78 -0.45
C TYR A 123 -7.97 17.24 -0.09
N THR A 124 -7.02 18.13 0.09
CA THR A 124 -5.62 17.77 0.30
C THR A 124 -5.07 18.46 1.53
N SER A 125 -4.14 17.82 2.20
CA SER A 125 -3.34 18.44 3.25
C SER A 125 -2.01 18.93 2.65
N GLY A 126 -1.61 20.14 2.99
CA GLY A 126 -0.23 20.56 2.83
C GLY A 126 0.68 19.62 3.60
N LEU A 127 1.82 19.24 3.02
CA LEU A 127 2.81 18.39 3.69
C LEU A 127 4.13 19.14 3.81
N THR A 128 4.72 19.08 5.01
CA THR A 128 6.05 19.60 5.27
C THR A 128 6.99 18.45 5.61
N PHE A 129 8.06 18.30 4.84
CA PHE A 129 9.04 17.24 4.99
C PHE A 129 10.27 17.79 5.72
N ALA A 130 10.69 17.13 6.81
CA ALA A 130 11.88 17.56 7.57
C ALA A 130 13.20 17.37 6.78
N GLU A 131 13.21 16.41 5.86
CA GLU A 131 14.33 16.06 4.99
C GLU A 131 13.86 16.07 3.53
N GLU A 132 13.55 17.27 2.99
CA GLU A 132 12.95 17.44 1.64
C GLU A 132 13.77 16.79 0.52
N ASP A 133 15.09 16.76 0.66
CA ASP A 133 16.02 16.18 -0.33
C ASP A 133 15.88 14.66 -0.50
N LYS A 134 15.22 14.00 0.43
CA LYS A 134 14.92 12.55 0.33
C LYS A 134 13.63 12.24 -0.40
N TRP A 135 12.73 13.23 -0.51
CA TRP A 135 11.41 13.03 -1.08
C TRP A 135 11.36 13.48 -2.54
N GLU A 136 10.99 12.58 -3.40
CA GLU A 136 10.75 12.84 -4.82
C GLU A 136 9.25 12.98 -5.08
N SER A 137 8.84 14.05 -5.75
CA SER A 137 7.46 14.17 -6.21
C SER A 137 7.24 13.32 -7.44
N LEU A 138 6.26 12.42 -7.39
CA LEU A 138 5.84 11.71 -8.58
C LEU A 138 5.19 12.68 -9.57
N SER A 139 5.69 12.68 -10.80
CA SER A 139 5.18 13.58 -11.82
C SER A 139 3.87 13.07 -12.43
N LEU A 140 2.88 12.72 -11.59
CA LEU A 140 1.53 12.30 -11.98
C LEU A 140 0.63 13.49 -12.30
N SER A 141 0.78 14.58 -11.57
CA SER A 141 -0.11 15.73 -11.61
C SER A 141 0.62 17.06 -11.44
N SER A 142 -0.10 18.13 -11.73
CA SER A 142 0.28 19.50 -11.40
C SER A 142 -0.89 20.16 -10.65
N PRO A 143 -0.66 20.65 -9.40
CA PRO A 143 0.54 20.47 -8.60
C PRO A 143 0.83 19.01 -8.25
N ALA A 144 1.99 18.71 -7.65
CA ALA A 144 2.33 17.36 -7.19
C ALA A 144 1.39 16.93 -6.05
N CYS A 145 0.95 15.68 -6.07
CA CYS A 145 0.05 15.12 -5.06
C CYS A 145 0.55 13.83 -4.41
N VAL A 146 1.63 13.25 -4.92
CA VAL A 146 2.27 12.06 -4.38
C VAL A 146 3.76 12.31 -4.24
N TYR A 147 4.30 11.97 -3.08
CA TYR A 147 5.71 12.09 -2.74
C TYR A 147 6.24 10.73 -2.31
N ARG A 148 7.45 10.42 -2.73
CA ARG A 148 8.08 9.11 -2.53
C ARG A 148 9.47 9.27 -1.93
N GLU A 149 9.81 8.40 -0.98
CA GLU A 149 11.13 8.28 -0.38
C GLU A 149 11.59 6.83 -0.47
N LYS A 150 12.83 6.61 -0.93
CA LYS A 150 13.49 5.31 -0.76
C LYS A 150 13.99 5.21 0.68
N TYR A 151 13.42 4.25 1.41
CA TYR A 151 13.72 4.01 2.83
C TYR A 151 14.48 2.70 2.99
N GLU A 152 15.82 2.78 3.05
CA GLU A 152 16.71 1.62 3.06
C GLU A 152 16.51 0.73 1.81
N SER A 153 15.97 -0.49 2.01
CA SER A 153 15.66 -1.40 0.91
C SER A 153 14.21 -1.30 0.42
N GLY A 154 13.36 -0.57 1.12
CA GLY A 154 11.95 -0.39 0.79
C GLY A 154 11.61 1.01 0.35
N GLU A 155 10.32 1.29 0.30
CA GLU A 155 9.82 2.54 -0.21
C GLU A 155 8.62 3.06 0.59
N ILE A 156 8.51 4.38 0.67
CA ILE A 156 7.36 5.04 1.30
C ILE A 156 6.79 6.05 0.33
N SER A 157 5.49 5.92 0.04
CA SER A 157 4.73 6.88 -0.76
C SER A 157 3.70 7.59 0.10
N VAL A 158 3.71 8.92 0.12
CA VAL A 158 2.73 9.74 0.85
C VAL A 158 1.90 10.55 -0.14
N PHE A 159 0.57 10.44 -0.01
CA PHE A 159 -0.39 11.17 -0.83
C PHE A 159 -0.92 12.38 -0.06
N THR A 160 -1.03 13.53 -0.71
CA THR A 160 -1.64 14.72 -0.10
C THR A 160 -3.16 14.60 0.08
N PHE A 161 -3.77 13.58 -0.52
CA PHE A 161 -5.20 13.29 -0.49
C PHE A 161 -5.47 11.92 0.13
N SER A 162 -6.74 11.61 0.35
CA SER A 162 -7.19 10.30 0.85
C SER A 162 -7.88 9.52 -0.27
N LEU A 163 -7.56 8.24 -0.38
CA LEU A 163 -8.23 7.30 -1.28
C LEU A 163 -9.66 6.97 -0.81
N THR A 164 -9.99 7.27 0.45
CA THR A 164 -11.34 7.08 1.00
C THR A 164 -12.27 8.27 0.74
N ASP A 165 -11.72 9.41 0.29
CA ASP A 165 -12.51 10.63 0.04
C ASP A 165 -13.49 10.42 -1.11
N ASP A 166 -14.73 10.88 -0.93
CA ASP A 166 -15.78 10.74 -1.93
C ASP A 166 -15.48 11.47 -3.23
N THR A 167 -14.77 12.60 -3.17
CA THR A 167 -14.37 13.35 -4.38
C THR A 167 -13.39 12.53 -5.24
N PHE A 168 -12.47 11.80 -4.60
CA PHE A 168 -11.56 10.89 -5.29
C PHE A 168 -12.29 9.63 -5.77
N ARG A 169 -13.08 9.00 -4.90
CA ARG A 169 -13.78 7.74 -5.20
C ARG A 169 -14.77 7.84 -6.37
N GLN A 170 -15.45 8.97 -6.51
CA GLN A 170 -16.43 9.20 -7.58
C GLN A 170 -15.80 9.72 -8.88
N TRP A 171 -14.52 10.07 -8.84
CA TRP A 171 -13.83 10.56 -10.01
C TRP A 171 -13.48 9.45 -11.00
N THR A 172 -13.76 9.70 -12.29
CA THR A 172 -13.60 8.69 -13.36
C THR A 172 -12.15 8.32 -13.67
N GLY A 173 -11.19 9.18 -13.32
CA GLY A 173 -9.75 8.95 -13.53
C GLY A 173 -9.04 8.25 -12.36
N ARG A 174 -9.77 7.91 -11.29
CA ARG A 174 -9.19 7.34 -10.07
C ARG A 174 -8.42 6.04 -10.34
N ASP A 175 -8.98 5.17 -11.18
CA ASP A 175 -8.41 3.84 -11.43
C ASP A 175 -7.07 3.93 -12.15
N ASP A 176 -6.95 4.86 -13.11
CA ASP A 176 -5.70 5.13 -13.82
C ASP A 176 -4.64 5.69 -12.86
N VAL A 177 -5.02 6.60 -11.96
CA VAL A 177 -4.11 7.19 -10.96
C VAL A 177 -3.69 6.17 -9.90
N VAL A 178 -4.60 5.35 -9.44
CA VAL A 178 -4.29 4.23 -8.53
C VAL A 178 -3.32 3.26 -9.19
N GLY A 179 -3.56 2.92 -10.47
CA GLY A 179 -2.65 2.08 -11.25
C GLY A 179 -1.23 2.62 -11.26
N GLU A 180 -1.08 3.90 -11.60
CA GLU A 180 0.24 4.55 -11.68
C GLU A 180 0.95 4.63 -10.32
N ILE A 181 0.20 4.87 -9.23
CA ILE A 181 0.77 4.91 -7.88
C ILE A 181 1.37 3.55 -7.48
N PHE A 182 0.68 2.46 -7.83
CA PHE A 182 1.11 1.11 -7.48
C PHE A 182 1.95 0.43 -8.57
N GLU A 183 2.15 1.06 -9.74
CA GLU A 183 2.81 0.45 -10.90
C GLU A 183 4.20 -0.09 -10.58
N GLU A 184 5.02 0.67 -9.86
CA GLU A 184 6.39 0.26 -9.55
C GLU A 184 6.43 -1.01 -8.72
N GLU A 185 5.54 -1.11 -7.71
CA GLU A 185 5.40 -2.28 -6.87
C GLU A 185 4.93 -3.51 -7.65
N LEU A 186 3.96 -3.30 -8.54
CA LEU A 186 3.46 -4.37 -9.40
C LEU A 186 4.55 -4.83 -10.37
N ARG A 187 5.38 -3.92 -10.85
CA ARG A 187 6.51 -4.22 -11.76
C ARG A 187 7.62 -4.98 -11.05
N GLU A 188 7.93 -4.64 -9.79
CA GLU A 188 8.86 -5.41 -8.96
C GLU A 188 8.34 -6.81 -8.66
N GLU A 189 7.04 -6.96 -8.38
CA GLU A 189 6.40 -8.25 -8.15
C GLU A 189 6.44 -9.13 -9.40
N ALA A 190 6.18 -8.58 -10.59
CA ALA A 190 6.35 -9.27 -11.87
C ALA A 190 7.79 -9.77 -12.04
N GLY A 191 8.79 -8.93 -11.76
CA GLY A 191 10.19 -9.31 -11.81
C GLY A 191 10.56 -10.44 -10.85
N ARG A 192 9.96 -10.45 -9.64
CA ARG A 192 10.14 -11.53 -8.65
C ARG A 192 9.45 -12.83 -9.07
N SER A 193 8.28 -12.75 -9.70
CA SER A 193 7.54 -13.90 -10.21
C SER A 193 8.32 -14.68 -11.27
N TRP A 194 9.13 -13.99 -12.09
CA TRP A 194 10.00 -14.63 -13.09
C TRP A 194 11.21 -15.36 -12.51
N VAL A 195 11.64 -14.99 -11.30
CA VAL A 195 12.81 -15.59 -10.63
C VAL A 195 12.40 -16.60 -9.56
N GLY A 196 11.16 -16.51 -9.07
CA GLY A 196 10.60 -17.34 -8.01
C GLY A 196 9.73 -18.47 -8.57
N ASP A 197 10.26 -19.68 -8.55
CA ASP A 197 9.53 -20.92 -8.75
C ASP A 197 8.14 -20.87 -8.07
N THR A 198 7.08 -21.05 -8.85
CA THR A 198 5.69 -21.14 -8.39
C THR A 198 5.48 -22.12 -7.23
N SER A 199 6.39 -23.06 -7.04
CA SER A 199 6.42 -24.00 -5.91
C SER A 199 6.67 -23.31 -4.56
N LEU A 200 7.50 -22.26 -4.50
CA LEU A 200 7.80 -21.54 -3.26
C LEU A 200 6.62 -20.69 -2.77
N TRP A 201 5.84 -20.10 -3.69
CA TRP A 201 4.61 -19.39 -3.33
C TRP A 201 3.59 -20.34 -2.70
N TYR A 202 3.40 -21.53 -3.27
CA TYR A 202 2.50 -22.55 -2.71
C TYR A 202 2.96 -23.01 -1.32
N VAL A 203 4.26 -23.21 -1.12
CA VAL A 203 4.82 -23.60 0.18
C VAL A 203 4.62 -22.49 1.22
N LYS A 204 4.86 -21.22 0.86
CA LYS A 204 4.66 -20.08 1.74
C LYS A 204 3.20 -19.94 2.17
N THR A 205 2.26 -20.01 1.23
CA THR A 205 0.82 -19.89 1.50
C THR A 205 0.30 -21.06 2.35
N THR A 206 0.80 -22.27 2.11
CA THR A 206 0.42 -23.46 2.87
C THR A 206 0.98 -23.43 4.29
N LEU A 207 2.24 -22.99 4.49
CA LEU A 207 2.84 -22.80 5.81
C LEU A 207 2.12 -21.70 6.61
N TYR A 208 1.75 -20.60 5.97
CA TYR A 208 1.01 -19.52 6.62
C TYR A 208 -0.39 -19.97 7.08
N ALA A 209 -1.11 -20.73 6.24
CA ALA A 209 -2.40 -21.32 6.60
C ALA A 209 -2.27 -22.33 7.76
N PHE A 210 -1.16 -23.06 7.82
CA PHE A 210 -0.85 -24.01 8.90
C PHE A 210 -0.52 -23.30 10.21
N MET A 211 0.29 -22.24 10.18
CA MET A 211 0.66 -21.46 11.37
C MET A 211 -0.53 -20.72 11.99
N ASN A 212 -1.50 -20.29 11.18
CA ASN A 212 -2.71 -19.60 11.66
C ASN A 212 -3.86 -20.53 12.09
N GLY A 213 -3.59 -21.83 12.32
CA GLY A 213 -4.57 -22.78 12.83
C GLY A 213 -5.72 -23.11 11.87
N ARG A 214 -5.66 -22.68 10.63
CA ARG A 214 -6.56 -23.12 9.56
C ARG A 214 -6.02 -24.45 9.05
N HIS A 215 -6.61 -25.55 9.49
CA HIS A 215 -6.24 -26.89 9.00
C HIS A 215 -6.47 -26.95 7.47
N PRO A 216 -5.42 -27.08 6.66
CA PRO A 216 -5.59 -27.28 5.24
C PRO A 216 -6.35 -28.60 5.02
N ASN A 217 -7.26 -28.60 4.04
CA ASN A 217 -8.01 -29.79 3.67
C ASN A 217 -7.03 -30.92 3.35
N THR A 218 -7.38 -32.16 3.74
CA THR A 218 -6.55 -33.39 3.60
C THR A 218 -5.98 -33.60 2.18
N PHE A 219 -6.62 -32.99 1.18
CA PHE A 219 -6.16 -32.98 -0.21
C PHE A 219 -4.79 -32.29 -0.40
N TYR A 220 -4.50 -31.23 0.36
CA TYR A 220 -3.22 -30.53 0.26
C TYR A 220 -2.05 -31.30 0.88
N TYR A 221 -2.29 -32.16 1.87
CA TYR A 221 -1.25 -33.05 2.40
C TYR A 221 -0.78 -34.05 1.36
N GLY A 222 -1.69 -34.54 0.49
CA GLY A 222 -1.34 -35.45 -0.59
C GLY A 222 -0.41 -34.84 -1.62
N ILE A 223 -0.65 -33.57 -1.99
CA ILE A 223 0.18 -32.83 -2.96
C ILE A 223 1.57 -32.54 -2.37
N PHE A 224 1.63 -32.14 -1.10
CA PHE A 224 2.89 -31.87 -0.42
C PHE A 224 3.79 -33.12 -0.37
N PHE A 225 3.22 -34.31 -0.06
CA PHE A 225 3.94 -35.57 -0.05
C PHE A 225 4.42 -36.00 -1.45
N ILE A 226 3.65 -35.76 -2.50
CA ILE A 226 4.01 -36.12 -3.87
C ILE A 226 5.16 -35.23 -4.40
N VAL A 227 5.15 -33.93 -4.08
CA VAL A 227 6.20 -32.99 -4.54
C VAL A 227 7.52 -33.15 -3.77
N TYR A 228 7.47 -33.60 -2.51
CA TYR A 228 8.67 -33.70 -1.66
C TYR A 228 9.29 -35.08 -1.62
N LEU A 229 8.58 -36.14 -2.00
CA LEU A 229 9.07 -37.55 -2.00
C LEU A 229 9.18 -38.17 -3.40
N GLY A 230 8.83 -37.45 -4.45
CA GLY A 230 9.05 -37.82 -5.86
C GLY A 230 10.24 -37.10 -6.44
#